data_ec5b5be2c71d67695105333f71fc78ce
#
_entry.id   ec5b5be2c71d67695105333f71fc78ce
#
_cell.length_a   1.000
_cell.length_b   1.000
_cell.length_c   1.000
_cell.angle_alpha   90.00
_cell.angle_beta   90.00
_cell.angle_gamma   90.00
#
_symmetry.space_group_name_H-M   'P 1'
#
loop_
_entity.id
_entity.type
_entity.pdbx_description
1 polymer ?
#
loop_
_entity_poly.entity_id
_entity_poly.type
_entity_poly.pdbx_seq_one_letter_code
_entity_poly.pdbx_strand_id
1 'polypeptide(L)'
;MKVRPVCPLFLTFALALSCLTVAQAQNPDTQTQQKDAPLAGDAVLAAKDVGTKLFPDKVFFRGQVASSQERNSGGVRYADGFFVLASLVDNSGYSSGIREKYQAYLITEVPIELGGQTLKPGAYGCGFIDNNNFIVMDLGANDLFTAASTKDADIKHPVPLQFLTTVEAGKYRLYHGRDYVEFHRAK
;
A
#
# COMPACT_ATOMS: atom_id res chain seq x y z
N MET A 1 64.34 18.86 62.38
CA MET A 1 64.11 19.32 63.75
C MET A 1 62.59 19.27 64.02
N LYS A 2 62.24 18.34 64.91
CA LYS A 2 61.18 18.47 65.93
C LYS A 2 59.79 18.87 65.42
N VAL A 3 58.85 18.13 65.58
CA VAL A 3 58.13 17.35 66.60
C VAL A 3 56.66 17.64 66.52
N ARG A 4 55.86 16.61 66.22
CA ARG A 4 54.71 16.05 66.98
C ARG A 4 53.54 16.97 67.33
N PRO A 5 52.49 16.25 67.66
CA PRO A 5 51.24 15.93 67.00
C PRO A 5 50.05 16.47 67.83
N VAL A 6 48.90 16.47 67.35
CA VAL A 6 47.68 16.28 68.18
C VAL A 6 46.50 15.76 67.28
N CYS A 7 46.05 14.60 67.56
CA CYS A 7 44.72 14.08 67.50
C CYS A 7 43.91 14.53 68.72
N PRO A 8 42.65 14.36 68.87
CA PRO A 8 41.55 13.89 68.07
C PRO A 8 40.28 14.77 68.22
N LEU A 9 39.30 14.57 67.48
CA LEU A 9 37.93 14.44 68.02
C LEU A 9 37.00 13.80 67.01
N PHE A 10 36.49 12.64 67.40
CA PHE A 10 35.41 11.96 66.77
C PHE A 10 34.14 12.82 66.83
N LEU A 11 33.50 13.06 65.67
CA LEU A 11 32.10 13.41 65.63
C LEU A 11 31.43 12.57 64.54
N THR A 12 30.85 11.50 65.01
CA THR A 12 29.96 10.62 64.21
C THR A 12 28.73 11.38 63.83
N PHE A 13 28.65 11.78 62.55
CA PHE A 13 27.42 12.28 61.99
C PHE A 13 26.83 11.17 61.13
N ALA A 14 25.85 10.47 61.69
CA ALA A 14 25.05 9.48 60.98
C ALA A 14 24.14 10.21 60.00
N LEU A 15 24.54 10.24 58.73
CA LEU A 15 23.69 10.74 57.67
C LEU A 15 22.80 9.58 57.19
N ALA A 16 21.58 9.59 57.63
CA ALA A 16 20.56 8.70 57.13
C ALA A 16 20.29 9.01 55.64
N LEU A 17 20.78 8.13 54.78
CA LEU A 17 20.52 8.18 53.34
C LEU A 17 19.14 7.63 53.09
N SER A 18 18.12 8.51 53.08
CA SER A 18 16.80 8.17 52.64
C SER A 18 16.82 7.96 51.12
N CYS A 19 16.84 6.69 50.71
CA CYS A 19 16.55 6.29 49.34
C CYS A 19 15.14 6.74 48.96
N LEU A 20 15.03 7.86 48.26
CA LEU A 20 13.82 8.15 47.43
C LEU A 20 13.85 7.23 46.24
N THR A 21 13.14 6.14 46.31
CA THR A 21 12.75 5.35 45.16
C THR A 21 11.74 6.18 44.33
N VAL A 22 12.25 6.83 43.26
CA VAL A 22 11.39 7.38 42.23
C VAL A 22 10.78 6.18 41.52
N ALA A 23 9.53 5.87 41.86
CA ALA A 23 8.72 4.97 41.08
C ALA A 23 8.48 5.65 39.73
N GLN A 24 9.24 5.26 38.71
CA GLN A 24 8.90 5.55 37.33
C GLN A 24 7.57 4.83 37.03
N ALA A 25 6.51 5.61 36.98
CA ALA A 25 5.26 5.16 36.38
C ALA A 25 5.56 4.88 34.92
N GLN A 26 5.81 3.63 34.58
CA GLN A 26 5.71 3.15 33.22
C GLN A 26 4.26 3.29 32.81
N ASN A 27 3.95 4.31 32.00
CA ASN A 27 2.74 4.29 31.19
C ASN A 27 2.82 3.05 30.33
N PRO A 28 1.95 2.08 30.46
CA PRO A 28 1.78 1.12 29.40
C PRO A 28 1.14 1.92 28.26
N ASP A 29 1.91 2.23 27.24
CA ASP A 29 1.37 2.56 25.94
C ASP A 29 0.38 1.45 25.60
N THR A 30 -0.88 1.74 25.87
CA THR A 30 -1.98 0.97 25.36
C THR A 30 -1.98 1.23 23.87
N GLN A 31 -1.12 0.51 23.14
CA GLN A 31 -1.40 0.25 21.74
C GLN A 31 -2.76 -0.47 21.77
N THR A 32 -3.78 0.32 21.57
CA THR A 32 -5.08 -0.18 21.19
C THR A 32 -4.87 -0.83 19.84
N GLN A 33 -4.47 -2.10 19.84
CA GLN A 33 -4.69 -2.97 18.70
C GLN A 33 -6.18 -2.92 18.48
N GLN A 34 -6.58 -2.06 17.57
CA GLN A 34 -7.90 -2.07 16.99
C GLN A 34 -8.02 -3.46 16.36
N LYS A 35 -8.56 -4.38 17.12
CA LYS A 35 -8.90 -5.73 16.69
C LYS A 35 -10.01 -5.53 15.68
N ASP A 36 -9.59 -5.40 14.42
CA ASP A 36 -10.53 -5.32 13.31
C ASP A 36 -11.47 -6.51 13.44
N ALA A 37 -12.75 -6.19 13.50
CA ALA A 37 -13.78 -7.22 13.50
C ALA A 37 -13.56 -8.09 12.24
N PRO A 38 -13.79 -9.42 12.32
CA PRO A 38 -13.61 -10.29 11.17
C PRO A 38 -14.40 -9.71 10.00
N LEU A 39 -13.71 -9.38 8.92
CA LEU A 39 -14.34 -8.82 7.73
C LEU A 39 -15.22 -9.90 7.12
N ALA A 40 -16.49 -9.61 7.00
CA ALA A 40 -17.48 -10.52 6.43
C ALA A 40 -17.34 -10.56 4.88
N GLY A 41 -16.23 -11.12 4.38
CA GLY A 41 -15.97 -11.28 2.95
C GLY A 41 -15.08 -10.21 2.33
N ASP A 42 -14.86 -10.34 1.04
CA ASP A 42 -14.09 -9.39 0.23
C ASP A 42 -14.87 -8.09 0.01
N ALA A 43 -14.17 -6.98 -0.11
CA ALA A 43 -14.77 -5.67 -0.32
C ALA A 43 -14.07 -4.91 -1.45
N VAL A 44 -14.85 -4.36 -2.38
CA VAL A 44 -14.35 -3.41 -3.37
C VAL A 44 -14.25 -2.03 -2.73
N LEU A 45 -13.11 -1.40 -2.91
CA LEU A 45 -12.75 -0.10 -2.36
C LEU A 45 -12.83 0.97 -3.45
N ALA A 46 -13.56 2.04 -3.16
CA ALA A 46 -13.59 3.23 -4.01
C ALA A 46 -12.43 4.18 -3.65
N ALA A 47 -12.21 5.19 -4.48
CA ALA A 47 -11.14 6.18 -4.29
C ALA A 47 -11.14 6.83 -2.90
N LYS A 48 -12.30 7.12 -2.33
CA LYS A 48 -12.43 7.68 -0.97
C LYS A 48 -11.93 6.76 0.14
N ASP A 49 -11.95 5.44 -0.10
CA ASP A 49 -11.55 4.42 0.86
C ASP A 49 -10.05 4.09 0.73
N VAL A 50 -9.50 4.26 -0.47
CA VAL A 50 -8.09 4.04 -0.78
C VAL A 50 -7.27 5.30 -0.50
N GLY A 51 -7.48 6.36 -1.24
CA GLY A 51 -6.83 7.67 -1.10
C GLY A 51 -5.40 7.60 -0.58
N THR A 52 -4.98 8.62 0.17
CA THR A 52 -3.66 8.67 0.83
C THR A 52 -3.50 7.69 2.00
N LYS A 53 -4.55 7.00 2.39
CA LYS A 53 -4.50 6.08 3.54
C LYS A 53 -3.88 4.73 3.21
N LEU A 54 -4.16 4.23 2.02
CA LEU A 54 -3.73 2.89 1.58
C LEU A 54 -2.79 2.94 0.38
N PHE A 55 -2.86 4.00 -0.42
CA PHE A 55 -2.03 4.14 -1.62
C PHE A 55 -1.02 5.29 -1.43
N PRO A 56 0.25 5.12 -1.81
CA PRO A 56 1.26 6.17 -1.64
C PRO A 56 1.02 7.35 -2.60
N ASP A 57 1.25 8.59 -2.12
CA ASP A 57 1.15 9.81 -2.93
C ASP A 57 2.07 9.83 -4.13
N LYS A 58 3.21 9.15 -3.99
CA LYS A 58 4.25 9.07 -5.00
C LYS A 58 4.72 7.64 -5.16
N VAL A 59 4.90 7.25 -6.40
CA VAL A 59 5.32 5.90 -6.80
C VAL A 59 6.58 5.97 -7.66
N PHE A 60 7.44 4.98 -7.50
CA PHE A 60 8.67 4.88 -8.27
C PHE A 60 8.46 3.96 -9.48
N PHE A 61 8.83 4.45 -10.67
CA PHE A 61 8.79 3.66 -11.89
C PHE A 61 9.91 4.11 -12.84
N ARG A 62 10.67 3.17 -13.36
CA ARG A 62 11.76 3.40 -14.33
C ARG A 62 12.72 4.53 -13.92
N GLY A 63 13.19 4.53 -12.69
CA GLY A 63 14.17 5.51 -12.22
C GLY A 63 13.60 6.90 -11.91
N GLN A 64 12.29 7.09 -12.02
CA GLN A 64 11.61 8.36 -11.77
C GLN A 64 10.49 8.18 -10.75
N VAL A 65 10.05 9.29 -10.18
CA VAL A 65 8.93 9.35 -9.26
C VAL A 65 7.76 10.04 -9.95
N ALA A 66 6.60 9.40 -9.94
CA ALA A 66 5.34 9.95 -10.42
C ALA A 66 4.37 10.15 -9.26
N SER A 67 3.53 11.19 -9.33
CA SER A 67 2.45 11.37 -8.38
C SER A 67 1.29 10.44 -8.71
N SER A 68 0.71 9.80 -7.69
CA SER A 68 -0.53 9.06 -7.83
C SER A 68 -1.73 9.99 -7.86
N GLN A 69 -2.79 9.59 -8.55
CA GLN A 69 -4.02 10.37 -8.64
C GLN A 69 -5.05 9.78 -7.66
N GLU A 70 -5.06 10.26 -6.42
CA GLU A 70 -5.92 9.75 -5.34
C GLU A 70 -7.39 9.56 -5.75
N ARG A 71 -7.95 10.52 -6.51
CA ARG A 71 -9.35 10.48 -6.96
C ARG A 71 -9.61 9.40 -8.01
N ASN A 72 -8.56 8.91 -8.63
CA ASN A 72 -8.57 7.88 -9.65
C ASN A 72 -7.83 6.64 -9.14
N SER A 73 -8.20 6.21 -7.94
CA SER A 73 -7.69 5.02 -7.28
C SER A 73 -8.84 4.10 -6.87
N GLY A 74 -8.51 2.88 -6.56
CA GLY A 74 -9.47 1.89 -6.09
C GLY A 74 -8.77 0.59 -5.74
N GLY A 75 -9.54 -0.41 -5.35
CA GLY A 75 -8.97 -1.71 -5.04
C GLY A 75 -9.97 -2.74 -4.57
N VAL A 76 -9.43 -3.86 -4.16
CA VAL A 76 -10.12 -4.95 -3.48
C VAL A 76 -9.40 -5.24 -2.19
N ARG A 77 -10.13 -5.32 -1.09
CA ARG A 77 -9.66 -5.87 0.17
C ARG A 77 -10.24 -7.27 0.31
N TYR A 78 -9.39 -8.26 0.46
CA TYR A 78 -9.79 -9.63 0.73
C TYR A 78 -10.21 -9.83 2.19
N ALA A 79 -10.98 -10.89 2.44
CA ALA A 79 -11.47 -11.22 3.79
C ALA A 79 -10.37 -11.43 4.83
N ASP A 80 -9.18 -11.83 4.40
CA ASP A 80 -7.98 -12.00 5.22
C ASP A 80 -7.17 -10.71 5.44
N GLY A 81 -7.66 -9.57 4.92
CA GLY A 81 -7.08 -8.25 5.12
C GLY A 81 -6.07 -7.81 4.07
N PHE A 82 -5.67 -8.66 3.14
CA PHE A 82 -4.76 -8.30 2.04
C PHE A 82 -5.45 -7.49 0.94
N PHE A 83 -4.66 -6.75 0.18
CA PHE A 83 -5.16 -5.81 -0.82
C PHE A 83 -4.64 -6.10 -2.23
N VAL A 84 -5.47 -5.70 -3.19
CA VAL A 84 -5.08 -5.34 -4.55
C VAL A 84 -5.53 -3.92 -4.78
N LEU A 85 -4.60 -3.02 -5.06
CA LEU A 85 -4.85 -1.58 -5.18
C LEU A 85 -4.31 -1.07 -6.51
N ALA A 86 -4.98 -0.11 -7.12
CA ALA A 86 -4.44 0.62 -8.25
C ALA A 86 -4.80 2.10 -8.20
N SER A 87 -3.94 2.92 -8.78
CA SER A 87 -4.17 4.35 -8.98
C SER A 87 -3.64 4.77 -10.34
N LEU A 88 -4.33 5.68 -11.02
CA LEU A 88 -3.73 6.39 -12.13
C LEU A 88 -2.54 7.20 -11.64
N VAL A 89 -1.59 7.46 -12.53
CA VAL A 89 -0.38 8.22 -12.22
C VAL A 89 -0.23 9.42 -13.15
N ASP A 90 0.44 10.46 -12.67
CA ASP A 90 0.92 11.51 -13.56
C ASP A 90 2.17 11.03 -14.30
N ASN A 91 1.97 10.56 -15.51
CA ASN A 91 3.02 10.02 -16.37
C ASN A 91 3.61 11.06 -17.32
N SER A 92 3.32 12.34 -17.15
CA SER A 92 3.75 13.44 -18.04
C SER A 92 5.27 13.56 -18.17
N GLY A 93 6.03 13.16 -17.15
CA GLY A 93 7.49 13.15 -17.13
C GLY A 93 8.15 12.02 -17.92
N TYR A 94 7.37 11.06 -18.45
CA TYR A 94 7.90 9.91 -19.18
C TYR A 94 7.86 10.12 -20.71
N SER A 95 8.68 9.37 -21.43
CA SER A 95 8.66 9.36 -22.90
C SER A 95 7.31 8.87 -23.44
N SER A 96 6.95 9.23 -24.67
CA SER A 96 5.67 8.84 -25.28
C SER A 96 5.41 7.34 -25.23
N GLY A 97 6.39 6.52 -25.62
CA GLY A 97 6.23 5.06 -25.61
C GLY A 97 6.06 4.45 -24.22
N ILE A 98 6.54 5.12 -23.16
CA ILE A 98 6.24 4.70 -21.78
C ILE A 98 4.85 5.18 -21.38
N ARG A 99 4.48 6.43 -21.69
CA ARG A 99 3.16 6.97 -21.31
C ARG A 99 1.99 6.19 -21.90
N GLU A 100 2.14 5.65 -23.09
CA GLU A 100 1.14 4.78 -23.73
C GLU A 100 0.85 3.54 -22.90
N LYS A 101 1.87 2.96 -22.25
CA LYS A 101 1.79 1.73 -21.49
C LYS A 101 1.60 1.96 -19.97
N TYR A 102 2.23 3.00 -19.44
CA TYR A 102 2.21 3.32 -18.01
C TYR A 102 1.16 4.36 -17.70
N GLN A 103 -0.08 3.91 -17.46
CA GLN A 103 -1.23 4.76 -17.14
C GLN A 103 -1.58 4.66 -15.66
N ALA A 104 -1.38 3.47 -15.07
CA ALA A 104 -1.68 3.19 -13.69
C ALA A 104 -0.54 2.43 -13.00
N TYR A 105 -0.52 2.54 -11.69
CA TYR A 105 0.34 1.76 -10.80
C TYR A 105 -0.54 0.77 -10.04
N LEU A 106 -0.17 -0.50 -10.11
CA LEU A 106 -0.88 -1.62 -9.48
C LEU A 106 -0.02 -2.19 -8.35
N ILE A 107 -0.61 -2.39 -7.19
CA ILE A 107 -0.01 -3.07 -6.04
C ILE A 107 -0.86 -4.29 -5.73
N THR A 108 -0.24 -5.44 -5.59
CA THR A 108 -0.91 -6.64 -5.11
C THR A 108 -0.11 -7.27 -3.96
N GLU A 109 -0.78 -7.54 -2.85
CA GLU A 109 -0.18 -8.19 -1.68
C GLU A 109 -0.33 -9.72 -1.73
N VAL A 110 -1.14 -10.22 -2.66
CA VAL A 110 -1.38 -11.64 -2.87
C VAL A 110 -1.12 -12.00 -4.33
N PRO A 111 -0.83 -13.26 -4.65
CA PRO A 111 -0.78 -13.68 -6.04
C PRO A 111 -2.18 -13.57 -6.65
N ILE A 112 -2.25 -12.97 -7.84
CA ILE A 112 -3.50 -12.86 -8.60
C ILE A 112 -3.35 -13.47 -9.98
N GLU A 113 -4.43 -14.00 -10.51
CA GLU A 113 -4.55 -14.34 -11.93
C GLU A 113 -5.26 -13.18 -12.62
N LEU A 114 -4.60 -12.59 -13.60
CA LEU A 114 -5.07 -11.44 -14.35
C LEU A 114 -5.01 -11.77 -15.83
N GLY A 115 -6.19 -11.83 -16.47
CA GLY A 115 -6.29 -12.19 -17.89
C GLY A 115 -5.64 -13.54 -18.24
N GLY A 116 -5.70 -14.52 -17.34
CA GLY A 116 -5.10 -15.85 -17.52
C GLY A 116 -3.59 -15.93 -17.23
N GLN A 117 -2.97 -14.85 -16.71
CA GLN A 117 -1.56 -14.82 -16.32
C GLN A 117 -1.44 -14.62 -14.81
N THR A 118 -0.55 -15.38 -14.17
CA THR A 118 -0.30 -15.24 -12.73
C THR A 118 0.67 -14.09 -12.47
N LEU A 119 0.24 -13.14 -11.67
CA LEU A 119 1.04 -12.02 -11.18
C LEU A 119 1.35 -12.24 -9.70
N LYS A 120 2.63 -12.24 -9.35
CA LYS A 120 3.09 -12.41 -7.96
C LYS A 120 2.80 -11.15 -7.12
N PRO A 121 2.80 -11.25 -5.78
CA PRO A 121 2.78 -10.05 -4.94
C PRO A 121 3.90 -9.08 -5.32
N GLY A 122 3.55 -7.79 -5.40
CA GLY A 122 4.50 -6.76 -5.82
C GLY A 122 3.82 -5.49 -6.32
N ALA A 123 4.64 -4.63 -6.91
CA ALA A 123 4.21 -3.37 -7.51
C ALA A 123 4.59 -3.34 -9.00
N TYR A 124 3.68 -2.81 -9.82
CA TYR A 124 3.73 -2.92 -11.27
C TYR A 124 3.24 -1.64 -11.94
N GLY A 125 3.82 -1.32 -13.09
CA GLY A 125 3.20 -0.39 -14.03
C GLY A 125 2.22 -1.12 -14.92
N CYS A 126 1.10 -0.50 -15.28
CA CYS A 126 0.14 -1.11 -16.19
C CYS A 126 -0.65 -0.07 -16.99
N GLY A 127 -1.30 -0.53 -18.03
CA GLY A 127 -2.18 0.31 -18.85
C GLY A 127 -2.95 -0.46 -19.90
N PHE A 128 -4.00 0.18 -20.39
CA PHE A 128 -4.78 -0.32 -21.52
C PHE A 128 -4.18 0.25 -22.81
N ILE A 129 -3.80 -0.61 -23.71
CA ILE A 129 -3.14 -0.27 -24.95
C ILE A 129 -3.99 -0.70 -26.15
N ASP A 130 -3.56 -0.33 -27.35
CA ASP A 130 -4.27 -0.66 -28.58
C ASP A 130 -4.62 -2.15 -28.73
N ASN A 131 -5.59 -2.42 -29.59
CA ASN A 131 -6.09 -3.77 -29.93
C ASN A 131 -6.72 -4.52 -28.74
N ASN A 132 -7.38 -3.80 -27.84
CA ASN A 132 -8.02 -4.36 -26.63
C ASN A 132 -7.04 -5.20 -25.80
N ASN A 133 -5.91 -4.63 -25.50
CA ASN A 133 -4.90 -5.25 -24.66
C ASN A 133 -4.68 -4.46 -23.37
N PHE A 134 -4.36 -5.18 -22.32
CA PHE A 134 -3.90 -4.66 -21.04
C PHE A 134 -2.47 -5.16 -20.81
N ILE A 135 -1.54 -4.24 -20.60
CA ILE A 135 -0.14 -4.57 -20.39
C ILE A 135 0.25 -4.42 -18.92
N VAL A 136 1.08 -5.34 -18.43
CA VAL A 136 1.71 -5.28 -17.10
C VAL A 136 3.21 -5.24 -17.27
N MET A 137 3.85 -4.31 -16.57
CA MET A 137 5.29 -4.07 -16.59
C MET A 137 5.87 -4.15 -15.19
N ASP A 138 7.13 -4.55 -15.09
CA ASP A 138 7.89 -4.39 -13.84
C ASP A 138 8.26 -2.92 -13.59
N LEU A 139 8.86 -2.64 -12.43
CA LEU A 139 9.28 -1.26 -12.08
C LEU A 139 10.42 -0.71 -12.94
N GLY A 140 11.10 -1.56 -13.70
CA GLY A 140 12.10 -1.19 -14.69
C GLY A 140 11.49 -0.79 -16.04
N ALA A 141 10.16 -0.90 -16.19
CA ALA A 141 9.40 -0.76 -17.43
C ALA A 141 9.67 -1.86 -18.47
N ASN A 142 10.04 -3.05 -18.01
CA ASN A 142 10.07 -4.24 -18.86
C ASN A 142 8.65 -4.83 -18.93
N ASP A 143 8.19 -5.13 -20.12
CA ASP A 143 6.92 -5.77 -20.37
C ASP A 143 6.96 -7.22 -19.78
N LEU A 144 6.09 -7.52 -18.83
CA LEU A 144 5.99 -8.85 -18.25
C LEU A 144 5.04 -9.73 -19.06
N PHE A 145 3.85 -9.22 -19.34
CA PHE A 145 2.88 -9.87 -20.20
C PHE A 145 1.81 -8.88 -20.68
N THR A 146 1.06 -9.33 -21.66
CA THR A 146 -0.13 -8.66 -22.16
C THR A 146 -1.34 -9.58 -22.02
N ALA A 147 -2.46 -9.07 -21.53
CA ALA A 147 -3.72 -9.78 -21.39
C ALA A 147 -4.79 -9.12 -22.28
N ALA A 148 -5.76 -9.89 -22.74
CA ALA A 148 -6.90 -9.33 -23.45
C ALA A 148 -7.73 -8.46 -22.51
N SER A 149 -8.10 -7.27 -22.96
CA SER A 149 -9.08 -6.41 -22.30
C SER A 149 -10.41 -6.41 -23.06
N THR A 150 -11.46 -6.07 -22.35
CA THR A 150 -12.83 -6.03 -22.91
C THR A 150 -13.39 -4.64 -22.74
N LYS A 151 -14.19 -4.20 -23.70
CA LYS A 151 -14.92 -2.94 -23.62
C LYS A 151 -16.33 -3.18 -23.11
N ASP A 152 -16.67 -2.55 -22.00
CA ASP A 152 -18.00 -2.59 -21.40
C ASP A 152 -18.86 -1.44 -21.96
N ALA A 153 -19.78 -1.79 -22.83
CA ALA A 153 -20.70 -0.83 -23.44
C ALA A 153 -21.80 -0.37 -22.47
N ASP A 154 -22.09 -1.17 -21.44
CA ASP A 154 -23.25 -0.96 -20.55
C ASP A 154 -22.96 0.02 -19.41
N ILE A 155 -21.70 0.35 -19.16
CA ILE A 155 -21.34 1.37 -18.17
C ILE A 155 -21.86 2.74 -18.61
N LYS A 156 -22.86 3.25 -17.88
CA LYS A 156 -23.49 4.55 -18.18
C LYS A 156 -22.55 5.72 -17.84
N HIS A 157 -21.85 5.65 -16.71
CA HIS A 157 -20.98 6.71 -16.20
C HIS A 157 -19.58 6.16 -15.95
N PRO A 158 -18.75 6.00 -16.99
CA PRO A 158 -17.40 5.51 -16.81
C PRO A 158 -16.57 6.55 -16.04
N VAL A 159 -15.83 6.08 -15.06
CA VAL A 159 -14.83 6.87 -14.32
C VAL A 159 -13.43 6.49 -14.78
N PRO A 160 -12.42 7.36 -14.58
CA PRO A 160 -11.09 7.08 -15.09
C PRO A 160 -10.48 5.77 -14.60
N LEU A 161 -10.65 5.43 -13.31
CA LEU A 161 -10.24 4.14 -12.77
C LEU A 161 -11.22 3.67 -11.70
N GLN A 162 -11.60 2.40 -11.73
CA GLN A 162 -12.44 1.78 -10.71
C GLN A 162 -12.28 0.26 -10.70
N PHE A 163 -12.68 -0.33 -9.58
CA PHE A 163 -12.83 -1.77 -9.42
C PHE A 163 -14.31 -2.10 -9.27
N LEU A 164 -14.76 -3.18 -9.91
CA LEU A 164 -16.11 -3.69 -9.75
C LEU A 164 -16.08 -5.21 -9.52
N THR A 165 -17.09 -5.71 -8.82
CA THR A 165 -17.33 -7.15 -8.72
C THR A 165 -17.89 -7.68 -10.02
N THR A 166 -17.69 -8.97 -10.27
CA THR A 166 -18.41 -9.70 -11.32
C THR A 166 -19.60 -10.46 -10.73
N VAL A 167 -20.36 -11.13 -11.56
CA VAL A 167 -21.42 -12.05 -11.10
C VAL A 167 -20.84 -13.30 -10.42
N GLU A 168 -19.57 -13.60 -10.68
CA GLU A 168 -18.86 -14.72 -10.08
C GLU A 168 -18.12 -14.24 -8.82
N ALA A 169 -18.42 -14.85 -7.68
CA ALA A 169 -17.82 -14.48 -6.42
C ALA A 169 -16.28 -14.66 -6.44
N GLY A 170 -15.55 -13.68 -5.89
CA GLY A 170 -14.09 -13.69 -5.86
C GLY A 170 -13.42 -13.26 -7.17
N LYS A 171 -14.19 -12.90 -8.20
CA LYS A 171 -13.69 -12.28 -9.43
C LYS A 171 -14.03 -10.79 -9.48
N TYR A 172 -13.08 -10.04 -9.98
CA TYR A 172 -13.13 -8.57 -10.01
C TYR A 172 -12.71 -8.08 -11.38
N ARG A 173 -13.13 -6.85 -11.71
CA ARG A 173 -12.71 -6.12 -12.90
C ARG A 173 -12.00 -4.85 -12.51
N LEU A 174 -10.83 -4.63 -13.09
CA LEU A 174 -10.14 -3.35 -13.08
C LEU A 174 -10.52 -2.60 -14.37
N TYR A 175 -11.09 -1.44 -14.21
CA TYR A 175 -11.53 -0.58 -15.31
C TYR A 175 -10.63 0.64 -15.49
N HIS A 176 -10.44 1.02 -16.74
CA HIS A 176 -10.01 2.36 -17.16
C HIS A 176 -11.02 2.90 -18.17
N GLY A 177 -11.85 3.83 -17.71
CA GLY A 177 -13.00 4.26 -18.51
C GLY A 177 -13.99 3.12 -18.75
N ARG A 178 -14.07 2.64 -19.99
CA ARG A 178 -14.92 1.51 -20.40
C ARG A 178 -14.16 0.20 -20.60
N ASP A 179 -12.84 0.28 -20.69
CA ASP A 179 -12.03 -0.91 -20.90
C ASP A 179 -11.73 -1.57 -19.56
N TYR A 180 -11.80 -2.89 -19.49
CA TYR A 180 -11.53 -3.64 -18.27
C TYR A 180 -10.75 -4.92 -18.54
N VAL A 181 -10.07 -5.37 -17.48
CA VAL A 181 -9.46 -6.69 -17.37
C VAL A 181 -10.02 -7.40 -16.14
N GLU A 182 -10.26 -8.69 -16.25
CA GLU A 182 -10.72 -9.50 -15.12
C GLU A 182 -9.53 -10.08 -14.35
N PHE A 183 -9.68 -10.15 -13.02
CA PHE A 183 -8.71 -10.81 -12.17
C PHE A 183 -9.39 -11.48 -10.98
N HIS A 184 -8.70 -12.42 -10.39
CA HIS A 184 -9.07 -13.07 -9.14
C HIS A 184 -7.80 -13.46 -8.38
N ARG A 185 -7.93 -13.81 -7.11
CA ARG A 185 -6.82 -14.32 -6.32
C ARG A 185 -6.40 -15.69 -6.86
N ALA A 186 -5.12 -15.85 -7.16
CA ALA A 186 -4.58 -17.16 -7.54
C ALA A 186 -4.58 -18.10 -6.33
N LYS A 187 -4.78 -19.39 -6.62
CA LYS A 187 -4.78 -20.45 -5.60
C LYS A 187 -3.39 -20.84 -5.17
#